data_5b02351eaa74ffe3825e04c7572100a5
#
_entry.id   5b02351eaa74ffe3825e04c7572100a5
#
_cell.length_a   1.000
_cell.length_b   1.000
_cell.length_c   1.000
_cell.angle_alpha   90.00
_cell.angle_beta   90.00
_cell.angle_gamma   90.00
#
_symmetry.space_group_name_H-M   'P 1'
#
loop_
_entity.id
_entity.type
_entity.pdbx_description
1 polymer ?
#
loop_
_entity_poly.entity_id
_entity_poly.type
_entity_poly.pdbx_seq_one_letter_code
_entity_poly.pdbx_strand_id
1 'polypeptide(L)'
;ELREPWPKAALGELLSLLGAGKPMVDVVESLDRTGLWGRLFPEWGAVRDLPPRDRAHVWTVDRHLVETAAQAARLTTRVARPDLLLVGALLHDIGKGRGGDHSVVGESLALQIGRRLGFPEPDVTMLGAVVRHHLLLPHTATRRDLDDPATIARVAETLGAEVGASQAGLLLGLLEALAEADALATGP
;
A
#
# COMPACT_ATOMS: atom_id res chain seq x y z
N GLU A 1 5.77 -7.51 23.53
CA GLU A 1 5.82 -6.23 22.82
C GLU A 1 7.00 -6.23 21.88
N LEU A 2 6.78 -5.83 20.61
CA LEU A 2 7.87 -5.64 19.67
C LEU A 2 8.59 -4.32 19.99
N ARG A 3 9.92 -4.38 20.08
CA ARG A 3 10.76 -3.19 20.23
C ARG A 3 10.72 -2.36 18.94
N GLU A 4 10.63 -1.05 19.05
CA GLU A 4 10.70 -0.13 17.90
C GLU A 4 12.12 0.44 17.73
N PRO A 5 12.66 0.51 16.52
CA PRO A 5 12.14 -0.14 15.31
C PRO A 5 12.12 -1.67 15.44
N TRP A 6 11.26 -2.34 14.67
CA TRP A 6 11.14 -3.79 14.74
C TRP A 6 12.46 -4.49 14.39
N PRO A 7 12.78 -5.61 15.07
CA PRO A 7 13.87 -6.46 14.65
C PRO A 7 13.67 -6.96 13.22
N LYS A 8 14.76 -7.11 12.46
CA LYS A 8 14.70 -7.63 11.08
C LYS A 8 13.92 -8.95 10.95
N ALA A 9 14.03 -9.82 11.94
CA ALA A 9 13.28 -11.08 11.96
C ALA A 9 11.76 -10.82 12.00
N ALA A 10 11.28 -9.87 12.81
CA ALA A 10 9.85 -9.55 12.90
C ALA A 10 9.32 -8.95 11.59
N LEU A 11 10.08 -8.06 10.94
CA LEU A 11 9.74 -7.57 9.61
C LEU A 11 9.71 -8.72 8.59
N GLY A 12 10.71 -9.63 8.65
CA GLY A 12 10.76 -10.81 7.79
C GLY A 12 9.53 -11.70 7.93
N GLU A 13 9.06 -11.95 9.15
CA GLU A 13 7.82 -12.71 9.40
C GLU A 13 6.57 -12.00 8.86
N LEU A 14 6.47 -10.67 9.03
CA LEU A 14 5.38 -9.90 8.43
C LEU A 14 5.40 -10.03 6.90
N LEU A 15 6.55 -9.87 6.27
CA LEU A 15 6.68 -9.97 4.80
C LEU A 15 6.38 -11.39 4.31
N SER A 16 6.77 -12.41 5.05
CA SER A 16 6.43 -13.82 4.76
C SER A 16 4.92 -14.05 4.84
N LEU A 17 4.26 -13.49 5.85
CA LEU A 17 2.80 -13.53 5.98
C LEU A 17 2.13 -12.85 4.80
N LEU A 18 2.49 -11.61 4.48
CA LEU A 18 1.90 -10.86 3.37
C LEU A 18 2.14 -11.54 2.02
N GLY A 19 3.32 -12.14 1.83
CA GLY A 19 3.69 -12.88 0.62
C GLY A 19 3.00 -14.23 0.45
N ALA A 20 2.31 -14.74 1.47
CA ALA A 20 1.57 -16.00 1.40
C ALA A 20 0.32 -15.91 0.50
N GLY A 21 -0.08 -14.71 0.10
CA GLY A 21 -1.24 -14.51 -0.76
C GLY A 21 -2.57 -14.81 -0.07
N LYS A 22 -3.50 -15.48 -0.76
CA LYS A 22 -4.87 -15.72 -0.25
C LYS A 22 -4.93 -16.32 1.17
N PRO A 23 -4.11 -17.30 1.56
CA PRO A 23 -4.12 -17.83 2.93
C PRO A 23 -3.84 -16.80 4.03
N MET A 24 -3.14 -15.72 3.72
CA MET A 24 -2.86 -14.64 4.66
C MET A 24 -4.13 -13.95 5.18
N VAL A 25 -5.17 -13.88 4.37
CA VAL A 25 -6.43 -13.20 4.70
C VAL A 25 -7.03 -13.78 5.99
N ASP A 26 -7.18 -15.10 6.08
CA ASP A 26 -7.74 -15.76 7.26
C ASP A 26 -6.86 -15.59 8.50
N VAL A 27 -5.55 -15.55 8.31
CA VAL A 27 -4.59 -15.33 9.41
C VAL A 27 -4.74 -13.91 9.96
N VAL A 28 -4.76 -12.88 9.08
CA VAL A 28 -4.92 -11.49 9.51
C VAL A 28 -6.26 -11.29 10.21
N GLU A 29 -7.36 -11.84 9.67
CA GLU A 29 -8.67 -11.78 10.33
C GLU A 29 -8.67 -12.44 11.71
N SER A 30 -7.96 -13.55 11.87
CA SER A 30 -7.83 -14.22 13.15
C SER A 30 -7.03 -13.38 14.15
N LEU A 31 -5.93 -12.76 13.71
CA LEU A 31 -5.14 -11.82 14.52
C LEU A 31 -5.96 -10.59 14.92
N ASP A 32 -6.79 -10.09 13.99
CA ASP A 32 -7.62 -8.91 14.25
C ASP A 32 -8.72 -9.21 15.27
N ARG A 33 -9.42 -10.35 15.15
CA ARG A 33 -10.43 -10.80 16.13
C ARG A 33 -9.87 -10.97 17.54
N THR A 34 -8.59 -11.31 17.67
CA THR A 34 -7.93 -11.43 18.99
C THR A 34 -7.33 -10.11 19.49
N GLY A 35 -7.44 -9.04 18.71
CA GLY A 35 -6.87 -7.73 19.01
C GLY A 35 -5.35 -7.64 18.78
N LEU A 36 -4.70 -8.71 18.33
CA LEU A 36 -3.25 -8.72 18.09
C LEU A 36 -2.88 -7.86 16.88
N TRP A 37 -3.68 -7.87 15.80
CA TRP A 37 -3.44 -7.05 14.63
C TRP A 37 -3.45 -5.55 14.96
N GLY A 38 -4.43 -5.08 15.74
CA GLY A 38 -4.51 -3.69 16.19
C GLY A 38 -3.38 -3.28 17.13
N ARG A 39 -2.72 -4.23 17.81
CA ARG A 39 -1.50 -3.94 18.60
C ARG A 39 -0.27 -3.78 17.72
N LEU A 40 -0.20 -4.46 16.59
CA LEU A 40 0.87 -4.31 15.59
C LEU A 40 0.68 -3.03 14.77
N PHE A 41 -0.56 -2.75 14.43
CA PHE A 41 -0.98 -1.61 13.59
C PHE A 41 -2.11 -0.83 14.29
N PRO A 42 -1.80 0.04 15.28
CA PRO A 42 -2.82 0.86 15.96
C PRO A 42 -3.62 1.74 14.99
N GLU A 43 -3.01 2.12 13.87
CA GLU A 43 -3.62 2.91 12.80
C GLU A 43 -4.81 2.20 12.13
N TRP A 44 -4.86 0.87 12.22
CA TRP A 44 -5.91 0.04 11.65
C TRP A 44 -7.31 0.33 12.20
N GLY A 45 -7.38 0.84 13.43
CA GLY A 45 -8.64 1.12 14.11
C GLY A 45 -9.57 2.07 13.36
N ALA A 46 -9.06 2.99 12.52
CA ALA A 46 -9.88 3.92 11.75
C ALA A 46 -10.46 3.31 10.46
N VAL A 47 -9.85 2.24 9.95
CA VAL A 47 -10.31 1.56 8.73
C VAL A 47 -11.06 0.26 9.04
N ARG A 48 -10.97 -0.24 10.28
CA ARG A 48 -11.66 -1.45 10.73
C ARG A 48 -13.16 -1.31 10.55
N ASP A 49 -13.77 -2.28 9.87
CA ASP A 49 -15.20 -2.33 9.59
C ASP A 49 -15.75 -1.07 8.89
N LEU A 50 -14.88 -0.24 8.31
CA LEU A 50 -15.28 0.97 7.62
C LEU A 50 -15.93 0.62 6.28
N PRO A 51 -17.21 0.98 6.05
CA PRO A 51 -17.89 0.69 4.79
C PRO A 51 -17.20 1.39 3.60
N PRO A 52 -17.19 0.78 2.41
CA PRO A 52 -16.69 1.41 1.21
C PRO A 52 -17.56 2.62 0.83
N ARG A 53 -16.95 3.67 0.28
CA ARG A 53 -17.70 4.86 -0.16
C ARG A 53 -18.22 4.77 -1.58
N ASP A 54 -17.62 3.93 -2.40
CA ASP A 54 -18.04 3.72 -3.78
C ASP A 54 -18.66 2.32 -3.98
N ARG A 55 -19.49 2.20 -5.03
CA ARG A 55 -20.23 0.97 -5.32
C ARG A 55 -19.37 -0.12 -5.98
N ALA A 56 -18.17 0.19 -6.39
CA ALA A 56 -17.26 -0.78 -7.00
C ALA A 56 -16.62 -1.69 -5.95
N HIS A 57 -16.53 -1.24 -4.69
CA HIS A 57 -15.95 -2.00 -3.60
C HIS A 57 -17.04 -2.72 -2.80
N VAL A 58 -16.89 -4.03 -2.68
CA VAL A 58 -17.81 -4.90 -1.91
C VAL A 58 -17.34 -5.03 -0.45
N TRP A 59 -16.04 -4.98 -0.23
CA TRP A 59 -15.43 -5.16 1.08
C TRP A 59 -15.41 -3.88 1.91
N THR A 60 -15.37 -4.02 3.24
CA THR A 60 -14.94 -2.95 4.14
C THR A 60 -13.51 -2.53 3.82
N VAL A 61 -13.10 -1.32 4.19
CA VAL A 61 -11.77 -0.78 3.84
C VAL A 61 -10.65 -1.67 4.37
N ASP A 62 -10.71 -2.11 5.62
CA ASP A 62 -9.74 -3.03 6.21
C ASP A 62 -9.66 -4.37 5.46
N ARG A 63 -10.79 -4.97 5.10
CA ARG A 63 -10.81 -6.20 4.30
C ARG A 63 -10.22 -5.95 2.92
N HIS A 64 -10.56 -4.86 2.27
CA HIS A 64 -9.99 -4.48 0.98
C HIS A 64 -8.47 -4.35 1.02
N LEU A 65 -7.90 -3.73 2.06
CA LEU A 65 -6.45 -3.62 2.25
C LEU A 65 -5.78 -5.00 2.31
N VAL A 66 -6.38 -5.93 3.04
CA VAL A 66 -5.86 -7.30 3.17
C VAL A 66 -5.98 -8.06 1.84
N GLU A 67 -7.11 -7.94 1.14
CA GLU A 67 -7.31 -8.55 -0.19
C GLU A 67 -6.34 -7.97 -1.22
N THR A 68 -6.09 -6.65 -1.19
CA THR A 68 -5.10 -6.01 -2.08
C THR A 68 -3.70 -6.56 -1.82
N ALA A 69 -3.29 -6.72 -0.57
CA ALA A 69 -2.01 -7.35 -0.24
C ALA A 69 -1.94 -8.81 -0.73
N ALA A 70 -3.03 -9.57 -0.64
CA ALA A 70 -3.09 -10.94 -1.17
C ALA A 70 -2.96 -10.98 -2.70
N GLN A 71 -3.54 -10.03 -3.43
CA GLN A 71 -3.34 -9.90 -4.87
C GLN A 71 -1.93 -9.44 -5.23
N ALA A 72 -1.36 -8.49 -4.46
CA ALA A 72 0.01 -8.02 -4.65
C ALA A 72 1.05 -9.15 -4.51
N ALA A 73 0.80 -10.12 -3.64
CA ALA A 73 1.66 -11.29 -3.48
C ALA A 73 1.87 -12.07 -4.79
N ARG A 74 0.89 -12.05 -5.70
CA ARG A 74 0.98 -12.70 -7.02
C ARG A 74 1.87 -11.91 -8.01
N LEU A 75 2.15 -10.66 -7.72
CA LEU A 75 2.86 -9.73 -8.58
C LEU A 75 4.30 -9.46 -8.11
N THR A 76 4.73 -10.10 -7.03
CA THR A 76 6.04 -9.88 -6.41
C THR A 76 7.22 -10.14 -7.33
N THR A 77 7.09 -11.05 -8.29
CA THR A 77 8.14 -11.35 -9.28
C THR A 77 8.26 -10.31 -10.40
N ARG A 78 7.31 -9.38 -10.50
CA ARG A 78 7.26 -8.34 -11.54
C ARG A 78 7.89 -7.03 -11.09
N VAL A 79 8.25 -6.90 -9.83
CA VAL A 79 8.80 -5.67 -9.25
C VAL A 79 10.16 -5.90 -8.62
N ALA A 80 10.99 -4.85 -8.61
CA ALA A 80 12.33 -4.93 -8.02
C ALA A 80 12.32 -4.93 -6.47
N ARG A 81 11.23 -4.44 -5.86
CA ARG A 81 11.08 -4.34 -4.39
C ARG A 81 9.73 -4.94 -3.94
N PRO A 82 9.64 -6.29 -3.91
CA PRO A 82 8.42 -6.97 -3.49
C PRO A 82 8.01 -6.65 -2.03
N ASP A 83 8.94 -6.39 -1.17
CA ASP A 83 8.72 -5.96 0.22
C ASP A 83 7.92 -4.64 0.28
N LEU A 84 8.32 -3.64 -0.49
CA LEU A 84 7.62 -2.35 -0.57
C LEU A 84 6.26 -2.46 -1.27
N LEU A 85 6.13 -3.36 -2.25
CA LEU A 85 4.84 -3.64 -2.88
C LEU A 85 3.84 -4.21 -1.89
N LEU A 86 4.25 -5.23 -1.11
CA LEU A 86 3.37 -5.91 -0.15
C LEU A 86 2.92 -4.96 0.97
N VAL A 87 3.84 -4.20 1.55
CA VAL A 87 3.51 -3.23 2.60
C VAL A 87 2.73 -2.06 2.03
N GLY A 88 3.08 -1.57 0.84
CA GLY A 88 2.34 -0.52 0.15
C GLY A 88 0.89 -0.92 -0.15
N ALA A 89 0.67 -2.15 -0.60
CA ALA A 89 -0.66 -2.70 -0.83
C ALA A 89 -1.49 -2.76 0.46
N LEU A 90 -0.88 -3.20 1.58
CA LEU A 90 -1.53 -3.23 2.88
C LEU A 90 -1.91 -1.83 3.40
N LEU A 91 -1.18 -0.79 3.01
CA LEU A 91 -1.30 0.57 3.56
C LEU A 91 -1.92 1.60 2.60
N HIS A 92 -2.16 1.28 1.33
CA HIS A 92 -2.50 2.30 0.32
C HIS A 92 -3.72 3.16 0.69
N ASP A 93 -4.69 2.59 1.36
CA ASP A 93 -5.91 3.26 1.80
C ASP A 93 -6.00 3.49 3.34
N ILE A 94 -4.89 3.32 4.07
CA ILE A 94 -4.85 3.44 5.54
C ILE A 94 -5.27 4.83 6.04
N GLY A 95 -5.19 5.85 5.19
CA GLY A 95 -5.63 7.21 5.49
C GLY A 95 -7.16 7.41 5.52
N LYS A 96 -7.94 6.45 5.03
CA LYS A 96 -9.41 6.53 5.03
C LYS A 96 -9.95 6.55 6.47
N GLY A 97 -11.14 7.11 6.64
CA GLY A 97 -11.81 7.20 7.95
C GLY A 97 -11.33 8.35 8.86
N ARG A 98 -10.37 9.18 8.43
CA ARG A 98 -9.76 10.25 9.26
C ARG A 98 -10.09 11.68 8.83
N GLY A 99 -10.86 11.85 7.78
CA GLY A 99 -11.10 13.17 7.17
C GLY A 99 -9.92 13.66 6.32
N GLY A 100 -10.18 14.64 5.46
CA GLY A 100 -9.18 15.16 4.53
C GLY A 100 -8.90 14.23 3.34
N ASP A 101 -7.83 14.53 2.62
CA ASP A 101 -7.34 13.69 1.53
C ASP A 101 -6.66 12.44 2.11
N HIS A 102 -7.26 11.28 1.88
CA HIS A 102 -6.77 10.01 2.42
C HIS A 102 -5.38 9.63 1.90
N SER A 103 -4.99 10.10 0.71
CA SER A 103 -3.65 9.85 0.16
C SER A 103 -2.58 10.65 0.91
N VAL A 104 -2.89 11.90 1.29
CA VAL A 104 -2.00 12.75 2.11
C VAL A 104 -1.87 12.20 3.54
N VAL A 105 -3.00 11.89 4.15
CA VAL A 105 -3.04 11.28 5.50
C VAL A 105 -2.34 9.93 5.48
N GLY A 106 -2.63 9.12 4.46
CA GLY A 106 -2.03 7.80 4.27
C GLY A 106 -0.52 7.84 4.13
N GLU A 107 0.02 8.79 3.35
CA GLU A 107 1.46 9.02 3.25
C GLU A 107 2.10 9.24 4.62
N SER A 108 1.57 10.18 5.41
CA SER A 108 2.08 10.47 6.74
C SER A 108 2.10 9.24 7.64
N LEU A 109 1.04 8.43 7.59
CA LEU A 109 0.96 7.17 8.34
C LEU A 109 1.94 6.12 7.81
N ALA A 110 2.09 6.00 6.50
CA ALA A 110 3.03 5.06 5.88
C ALA A 110 4.48 5.37 6.25
N LEU A 111 4.87 6.66 6.31
CA LEU A 111 6.18 7.08 6.78
C LEU A 111 6.44 6.65 8.24
N GLN A 112 5.46 6.86 9.12
CA GLN A 112 5.56 6.45 10.54
C GLN A 112 5.63 4.93 10.67
N ILE A 113 4.76 4.20 9.99
CA ILE A 113 4.72 2.74 10.01
C ILE A 113 6.02 2.18 9.42
N GLY A 114 6.51 2.71 8.31
CA GLY A 114 7.76 2.26 7.68
C GLY A 114 8.96 2.35 8.62
N ARG A 115 9.10 3.46 9.34
CA ARG A 115 10.14 3.62 10.36
C ARG A 115 9.97 2.64 11.50
N ARG A 116 8.74 2.46 12.00
CA ARG A 116 8.42 1.48 13.05
C ARG A 116 8.76 0.06 12.63
N LEU A 117 8.46 -0.31 11.40
CA LEU A 117 8.79 -1.62 10.83
C LEU A 117 10.31 -1.83 10.64
N GLY A 118 11.10 -0.77 10.69
CA GLY A 118 12.56 -0.84 10.58
C GLY A 118 13.11 -0.72 9.16
N PHE A 119 12.33 -0.16 8.22
CA PHE A 119 12.85 0.19 6.90
C PHE A 119 13.86 1.34 6.99
N PRO A 120 14.92 1.34 6.16
CA PRO A 120 15.81 2.50 6.04
C PRO A 120 15.08 3.69 5.39
N GLU A 121 15.52 4.93 5.70
CA GLU A 121 14.82 6.14 5.25
C GLU A 121 14.54 6.23 3.74
N PRO A 122 15.42 5.80 2.82
CA PRO A 122 15.09 5.78 1.39
C PRO A 122 13.88 4.89 1.07
N ASP A 123 13.75 3.77 1.75
CA ASP A 123 12.62 2.83 1.59
C ASP A 123 11.34 3.38 2.26
N VAL A 124 11.49 4.06 3.39
CA VAL A 124 10.38 4.78 4.05
C VAL A 124 9.82 5.85 3.11
N THR A 125 10.69 6.66 2.49
CA THR A 125 10.28 7.67 1.50
C THR A 125 9.57 7.02 0.32
N MET A 126 10.11 5.94 -0.22
CA MET A 126 9.47 5.19 -1.32
C MET A 126 8.10 4.65 -0.93
N LEU A 127 7.97 4.08 0.27
CA LEU A 127 6.69 3.57 0.79
C LEU A 127 5.66 4.70 0.93
N GLY A 128 6.06 5.85 1.46
CA GLY A 128 5.21 7.04 1.54
C GLY A 128 4.73 7.49 0.16
N ALA A 129 5.64 7.55 -0.81
CA ALA A 129 5.31 7.93 -2.19
C ALA A 129 4.35 6.93 -2.86
N VAL A 130 4.51 5.63 -2.63
CA VAL A 130 3.56 4.59 -3.10
C VAL A 130 2.16 4.87 -2.59
N VAL A 131 2.00 5.12 -1.29
CA VAL A 131 0.70 5.42 -0.69
C VAL A 131 0.16 6.77 -1.18
N ARG A 132 1.01 7.80 -1.26
CA ARG A 132 0.62 9.14 -1.73
C ARG A 132 0.05 9.12 -3.14
N HIS A 133 0.66 8.35 -4.03
CA HIS A 133 0.37 8.35 -5.46
C HIS A 133 -0.38 7.12 -5.96
N HIS A 134 -0.97 6.30 -5.07
CA HIS A 134 -1.63 5.05 -5.48
C HIS A 134 -2.77 5.27 -6.50
N LEU A 135 -3.40 6.46 -6.51
CA LEU A 135 -4.45 6.82 -7.47
C LEU A 135 -3.92 7.51 -8.75
N LEU A 136 -2.62 7.81 -8.85
CA LEU A 136 -2.06 8.56 -9.97
C LEU A 136 -2.31 7.86 -11.31
N LEU A 137 -1.97 6.58 -11.42
CA LEU A 137 -2.13 5.82 -12.67
C LEU A 137 -3.59 5.59 -13.02
N PRO A 138 -4.47 5.12 -12.11
CA PRO A 138 -5.89 4.98 -12.40
C PRO A 138 -6.57 6.31 -12.82
N HIS A 139 -6.24 7.41 -12.16
CA HIS A 139 -6.78 8.73 -12.52
C HIS A 139 -6.24 9.23 -13.87
N THR A 140 -4.97 8.97 -14.18
CA THR A 140 -4.39 9.33 -15.47
C THR A 140 -5.04 8.54 -16.59
N ALA A 141 -5.15 7.21 -16.43
CA ALA A 141 -5.72 6.31 -17.43
C ALA A 141 -7.19 6.63 -17.76
N THR A 142 -7.96 7.13 -16.80
CA THR A 142 -9.38 7.45 -16.99
C THR A 142 -9.63 8.84 -17.56
N ARG A 143 -8.64 9.73 -17.55
CA ARG A 143 -8.85 11.16 -17.85
C ARG A 143 -7.95 11.72 -18.94
N ARG A 144 -6.93 10.97 -19.38
CA ARG A 144 -5.93 11.45 -20.33
C ARG A 144 -5.58 10.37 -21.36
N ASP A 145 -5.06 10.84 -22.49
CA ASP A 145 -4.44 9.99 -23.48
C ASP A 145 -3.08 9.49 -22.94
N LEU A 146 -2.94 8.18 -22.84
CA LEU A 146 -1.71 7.55 -22.34
C LEU A 146 -0.58 7.53 -23.38
N ASP A 147 -0.91 7.71 -24.66
CA ASP A 147 0.07 7.78 -25.74
C ASP A 147 0.60 9.22 -25.93
N ASP A 148 0.00 10.23 -25.25
CA ASP A 148 0.47 11.60 -25.31
C ASP A 148 1.80 11.75 -24.53
N PRO A 149 2.91 12.16 -25.20
CA PRO A 149 4.19 12.39 -24.54
C PRO A 149 4.12 13.39 -23.38
N ALA A 150 3.23 14.37 -23.42
CA ALA A 150 3.04 15.33 -22.34
C ALA A 150 2.43 14.69 -21.10
N THR A 151 1.55 13.71 -21.26
CA THR A 151 1.00 12.91 -20.16
C THR A 151 2.10 12.08 -19.50
N ILE A 152 2.92 11.40 -20.29
CA ILE A 152 4.05 10.59 -19.81
C ILE A 152 5.07 11.46 -19.07
N ALA A 153 5.45 12.60 -19.64
CA ALA A 153 6.40 13.53 -19.03
C ALA A 153 5.90 14.04 -17.67
N ARG A 154 4.62 14.37 -17.55
CA ARG A 154 4.02 14.84 -16.30
C ARG A 154 4.03 13.77 -15.21
N VAL A 155 3.70 12.53 -15.54
CA VAL A 155 3.80 11.42 -14.59
C VAL A 155 5.24 11.27 -14.12
N ALA A 156 6.20 11.22 -15.03
CA ALA A 156 7.62 11.09 -14.71
C ALA A 156 8.13 12.24 -13.82
N GLU A 157 7.73 13.48 -14.10
CA GLU A 157 8.06 14.66 -13.30
C GLU A 157 7.47 14.57 -11.87
N THR A 158 6.20 14.19 -11.77
CA THR A 158 5.53 14.00 -10.47
C THR A 158 6.27 12.98 -9.62
N LEU A 159 6.57 11.81 -10.17
CA LEU A 159 7.26 10.74 -9.45
C LEU A 159 8.72 11.11 -9.12
N GLY A 160 9.40 11.79 -10.05
CA GLY A 160 10.78 12.27 -9.83
C GLY A 160 10.89 13.32 -8.74
N ALA A 161 9.87 14.16 -8.57
CA ALA A 161 9.82 15.14 -7.48
C ALA A 161 9.73 14.48 -6.09
N GLU A 162 9.08 13.32 -5.98
CA GLU A 162 8.90 12.60 -4.71
C GLU A 162 10.15 11.83 -4.28
N VAL A 163 10.74 11.06 -5.19
CA VAL A 163 11.80 10.09 -4.85
C VAL A 163 13.12 10.35 -5.56
N GLY A 164 13.21 11.40 -6.38
CA GLY A 164 14.33 11.68 -7.27
C GLY A 164 14.21 10.95 -8.60
N ALA A 165 14.77 11.56 -9.65
CA ALA A 165 14.67 11.07 -11.03
C ALA A 165 15.20 9.64 -11.19
N SER A 166 16.25 9.26 -10.47
CA SER A 166 16.83 7.90 -10.52
C SER A 166 15.93 6.82 -9.95
N GLN A 167 14.99 7.16 -9.06
CA GLN A 167 14.07 6.25 -8.40
C GLN A 167 12.64 6.29 -8.95
N ALA A 168 12.35 7.23 -9.86
CA ALA A 168 11.02 7.38 -10.45
C ALA A 168 10.55 6.12 -11.17
N GLY A 169 11.44 5.41 -11.86
CA GLY A 169 11.13 4.14 -12.52
C GLY A 169 10.74 3.02 -11.55
N LEU A 170 11.42 2.94 -10.41
CA LEU A 170 11.08 2.00 -9.35
C LEU A 170 9.67 2.31 -8.78
N LEU A 171 9.40 3.57 -8.47
CA LEU A 171 8.11 4.01 -7.98
C LEU A 171 6.99 3.71 -8.98
N LEU A 172 7.22 3.99 -10.28
CA LEU A 172 6.26 3.69 -11.34
C LEU A 172 5.90 2.20 -11.39
N GLY A 173 6.91 1.32 -11.35
CA GLY A 173 6.69 -0.13 -11.36
C GLY A 173 5.90 -0.62 -10.13
N LEU A 174 6.15 -0.04 -8.96
CA LEU A 174 5.39 -0.33 -7.74
C LEU A 174 3.93 0.14 -7.86
N LEU A 175 3.70 1.35 -8.39
CA LEU A 175 2.36 1.89 -8.60
C LEU A 175 1.56 1.11 -9.65
N GLU A 176 2.19 0.64 -10.71
CA GLU A 176 1.56 -0.21 -11.72
C GLU A 176 1.08 -1.53 -11.10
N ALA A 177 1.95 -2.24 -10.39
CA ALA A 177 1.59 -3.48 -9.74
C ALA A 177 0.53 -3.28 -8.64
N LEU A 178 0.62 -2.19 -7.88
CA LEU A 178 -0.39 -1.84 -6.87
C LEU A 178 -1.75 -1.55 -7.51
N ALA A 179 -1.80 -0.78 -8.59
CA ALA A 179 -3.05 -0.48 -9.28
C ALA A 179 -3.75 -1.75 -9.81
N GLU A 180 -2.98 -2.72 -10.33
CA GLU A 180 -3.51 -4.02 -10.73
C GLU A 180 -4.04 -4.81 -9.53
N ALA A 181 -3.27 -4.89 -8.43
CA ALA A 181 -3.68 -5.59 -7.21
C ALA A 181 -4.93 -4.99 -6.59
N ASP A 182 -5.03 -3.66 -6.53
CA ASP A 182 -6.17 -2.92 -6.02
C ASP A 182 -7.44 -3.18 -6.85
N ALA A 183 -7.31 -3.12 -8.19
CA ALA A 183 -8.42 -3.42 -9.09
C ALA A 183 -8.94 -4.87 -8.94
N LEU A 184 -8.05 -5.84 -8.72
CA LEU A 184 -8.39 -7.25 -8.53
C LEU A 184 -8.99 -7.54 -7.14
N ALA A 185 -8.88 -6.63 -6.19
CA ALA A 185 -9.32 -6.78 -4.81
C ALA A 185 -10.66 -6.10 -4.49
N THR A 186 -11.38 -5.57 -5.49
CA THR A 186 -12.63 -4.83 -5.29
C THR A 186 -13.80 -5.69 -4.82
N GLY A 187 -13.78 -6.99 -5.10
CA GLY A 187 -14.79 -7.96 -4.70
C GLY A 187 -14.51 -9.35 -5.29
N PRO A 188 -15.35 -10.35 -4.95
CA PRO A 188 -15.26 -11.69 -5.52
C PRO A 188 -15.62 -11.71 -7.00
#